data_4de8b4f0243d3f5e8361481c7bcaa936
#
_entry.id   4de8b4f0243d3f5e8361481c7bcaa936
#
_cell.length_a   1.000
_cell.length_b   1.000
_cell.length_c   1.000
_cell.angle_alpha   90.00
_cell.angle_beta   90.00
_cell.angle_gamma   90.00
#
_symmetry.space_group_name_H-M   'P 1'
#
loop_
_entity.id
_entity.type
_entity.pdbx_description
1 polymer ?
#
loop_
_entity_poly.entity_id
_entity_poly.type
_entity_poly.pdbx_seq_one_letter_code
_entity_poly.pdbx_strand_id
1 'polypeptide(L)'
;MALWGSLQVKFGLSYIAVIAAVLEAAARCGAAAPAVPVKDTIKQAVPGDGKTVPEACLVRSTPDRSTLYAVQTPQCFDRTQYLAALQELDAEKARLVTDDCSLFELTGRSVQLTQGDYANLKITTREDLPRPVQKEETRMRIGHGYDVHRLVEGRKLILGGVEIPFEKGLLGHSDADVLAHAVMDAVLGAAALGDI
;
A
#
# COMPACT_ATOMS: atom_id res chain seq x y z
N MET A 1 -25.11 1.28 -3.07
CA MET A 1 -24.28 1.75 -4.21
C MET A 1 -23.69 3.14 -4.07
N ALA A 2 -24.22 4.01 -3.22
CA ALA A 2 -23.75 5.41 -3.09
C ALA A 2 -22.52 5.62 -2.18
N LEU A 3 -22.20 4.69 -1.29
CA LEU A 3 -21.05 4.81 -0.36
C LEU A 3 -19.69 4.53 -1.01
N TRP A 4 -19.65 3.77 -2.10
CA TRP A 4 -18.41 3.43 -2.82
C TRP A 4 -17.90 4.58 -3.70
N GLY A 5 -18.81 5.37 -4.29
CA GLY A 5 -18.43 6.51 -5.13
C GLY A 5 -17.74 7.64 -4.37
N SER A 6 -18.11 7.88 -3.10
CA SER A 6 -17.51 8.95 -2.29
C SER A 6 -16.12 8.61 -1.74
N LEU A 7 -15.80 7.32 -1.54
CA LEU A 7 -14.47 6.88 -1.14
C LEU A 7 -13.45 6.97 -2.29
N GLN A 8 -13.88 6.69 -3.52
CA GLN A 8 -13.01 6.74 -4.71
C GLN A 8 -12.55 8.17 -5.05
N VAL A 9 -13.40 9.16 -4.85
CA VAL A 9 -13.07 10.57 -5.13
C VAL A 9 -12.05 11.13 -4.11
N LYS A 10 -11.95 10.56 -2.92
CA LYS A 10 -11.11 11.08 -1.83
C LYS A 10 -9.69 10.50 -1.80
N PHE A 11 -9.45 9.33 -2.44
CA PHE A 11 -8.19 8.59 -2.35
C PHE A 11 -7.57 8.19 -3.70
N GLY A 12 -8.06 8.71 -4.82
CA GLY A 12 -7.70 8.24 -6.15
C GLY A 12 -8.34 6.87 -6.45
N LEU A 13 -7.89 6.19 -7.49
CA LEU A 13 -8.28 4.80 -7.74
C LEU A 13 -7.87 3.97 -6.53
N SER A 14 -8.85 3.35 -5.86
CA SER A 14 -8.49 2.46 -4.76
C SER A 14 -7.60 1.34 -5.31
N TYR A 15 -6.63 0.89 -4.53
CA TYR A 15 -5.74 -0.21 -4.91
C TYR A 15 -6.52 -1.45 -5.40
N ILE A 16 -7.71 -1.68 -4.85
CA ILE A 16 -8.64 -2.73 -5.28
C ILE A 16 -9.13 -2.50 -6.72
N ALA A 17 -9.43 -1.26 -7.11
CA ALA A 17 -9.86 -0.95 -8.46
C ALA A 17 -8.74 -1.15 -9.49
N VAL A 18 -7.51 -0.81 -9.14
CA VAL A 18 -6.33 -1.09 -9.97
C VAL A 18 -6.16 -2.59 -10.18
N ILE A 19 -6.22 -3.39 -9.10
CA ILE A 19 -6.13 -4.86 -9.18
C ILE A 19 -7.25 -5.43 -10.05
N ALA A 20 -8.49 -5.02 -9.85
CA ALA A 20 -9.63 -5.50 -10.63
C ALA A 20 -9.46 -5.20 -12.13
N ALA A 21 -9.06 -3.99 -12.48
CA ALA A 21 -8.83 -3.59 -13.87
C ALA A 21 -7.72 -4.43 -14.54
N VAL A 22 -6.63 -4.73 -13.81
CA VAL A 22 -5.54 -5.57 -14.33
C VAL A 22 -6.01 -7.02 -14.53
N LEU A 23 -6.74 -7.59 -13.56
CA LEU A 23 -7.28 -8.95 -13.66
C LEU A 23 -8.24 -9.10 -14.85
N GLU A 24 -9.16 -8.15 -15.02
CA GLU A 24 -10.08 -8.14 -16.15
C GLU A 24 -9.36 -8.02 -17.49
N ALA A 25 -8.35 -7.17 -17.59
CA ALA A 25 -7.55 -7.03 -18.80
C ALA A 25 -6.74 -8.29 -19.10
N ALA A 26 -6.07 -8.87 -18.09
CA ALA A 26 -5.31 -10.11 -18.25
C ALA A 26 -6.19 -11.29 -18.67
N ALA A 27 -7.43 -11.39 -18.14
CA ALA A 27 -8.38 -12.40 -18.54
C ALA A 27 -8.80 -12.30 -20.03
N ARG A 28 -8.81 -11.09 -20.59
CA ARG A 28 -9.14 -10.88 -22.01
C ARG A 28 -7.94 -11.02 -22.95
N CYS A 29 -6.77 -10.57 -22.54
CA CYS A 29 -5.61 -10.38 -23.42
C CYS A 29 -4.45 -11.35 -23.10
N GLY A 30 -4.55 -12.10 -22.02
CA GLY A 30 -3.50 -13.02 -21.56
C GLY A 30 -2.45 -12.39 -20.67
N ALA A 31 -2.21 -11.07 -20.75
CA ALA A 31 -1.29 -10.36 -19.86
C ALA A 31 -1.72 -8.89 -19.68
N ALA A 32 -1.59 -8.36 -18.48
CA ALA A 32 -1.83 -6.95 -18.20
C ALA A 32 -1.03 -6.44 -16.99
N ALA A 33 -0.73 -5.14 -17.00
CA ALA A 33 -0.11 -4.42 -15.92
C ALA A 33 -0.66 -2.98 -15.81
N PRO A 34 -0.75 -2.39 -14.60
CA PRO A 34 -1.09 -0.99 -14.48
C PRO A 34 0.11 -0.13 -14.85
N ALA A 35 -0.15 1.03 -15.44
CA ALA A 35 0.92 1.95 -15.81
C ALA A 35 0.44 3.41 -15.72
N VAL A 36 1.38 4.32 -15.51
CA VAL A 36 1.16 5.75 -15.51
C VAL A 36 2.04 6.44 -16.56
N PRO A 37 1.58 7.52 -17.21
CA PRO A 37 2.43 8.29 -18.11
C PRO A 37 3.70 8.78 -17.39
N VAL A 38 4.84 8.73 -18.07
CA VAL A 38 6.10 9.24 -17.50
C VAL A 38 6.03 10.77 -17.39
N LYS A 39 6.34 11.31 -16.21
CA LYS A 39 6.38 12.76 -15.95
C LYS A 39 7.72 13.38 -16.30
N ASP A 40 8.80 12.65 -16.07
CA ASP A 40 10.16 13.13 -16.28
C ASP A 40 10.55 13.07 -17.76
N THR A 41 11.55 13.87 -18.13
CA THR A 41 12.16 13.77 -19.45
C THR A 41 13.18 12.63 -19.48
N ILE A 42 12.87 11.55 -20.17
CA ILE A 42 13.76 10.39 -20.29
C ILE A 42 14.79 10.66 -21.35
N LYS A 43 16.06 10.41 -21.03
CA LYS A 43 17.19 10.47 -21.95
C LYS A 43 17.75 9.08 -22.19
N GLN A 44 17.86 8.70 -23.44
CA GLN A 44 18.63 7.54 -23.83
C GLN A 44 20.11 7.94 -23.96
N ALA A 45 20.97 7.31 -23.20
CA ALA A 45 22.39 7.61 -23.17
C ALA A 45 23.22 6.52 -23.90
N VAL A 46 24.46 6.83 -24.21
CA VAL A 46 25.42 5.83 -24.71
C VAL A 46 25.68 4.85 -23.56
N PRO A 47 25.66 3.51 -23.83
CA PRO A 47 25.91 2.53 -22.79
C PRO A 47 27.27 2.74 -22.13
N GLY A 48 27.25 2.88 -20.79
CA GLY A 48 28.43 2.79 -19.96
C GLY A 48 28.57 1.40 -19.35
N ASP A 49 29.25 1.25 -18.24
CA ASP A 49 29.39 -0.01 -17.49
C ASP A 49 28.08 -0.48 -16.82
N GLY A 50 27.00 0.26 -16.99
CA GLY A 50 25.63 -0.08 -16.53
C GLY A 50 25.39 0.06 -15.04
N LYS A 51 26.36 0.55 -14.24
CA LYS A 51 26.25 0.59 -12.76
C LYS A 51 26.06 1.98 -12.18
N THR A 52 26.56 2.99 -12.87
CA THR A 52 26.46 4.39 -12.43
C THR A 52 26.24 5.30 -13.63
N VAL A 53 25.65 6.48 -13.42
CA VAL A 53 25.69 7.52 -14.45
C VAL A 53 27.16 7.94 -14.58
N PRO A 54 27.82 7.70 -15.73
CA PRO A 54 29.21 8.07 -15.91
C PRO A 54 29.37 9.59 -15.74
N GLU A 55 30.50 10.04 -15.20
CA GLU A 55 30.82 11.47 -15.06
C GLU A 55 30.72 12.24 -16.40
N ALA A 56 30.76 11.52 -17.53
CA ALA A 56 30.64 12.08 -18.89
C ALA A 56 29.76 11.20 -19.77
N CYS A 57 28.47 11.07 -19.44
CA CYS A 57 27.51 10.33 -20.26
C CYS A 57 26.94 11.23 -21.36
N LEU A 58 27.08 10.83 -22.62
CA LEU A 58 26.52 11.57 -23.76
C LEU A 58 25.10 11.09 -24.05
N VAL A 59 24.17 12.04 -24.17
CA VAL A 59 22.79 11.78 -24.59
C VAL A 59 22.78 11.36 -26.05
N ARG A 60 22.21 10.17 -26.33
CA ARG A 60 21.98 9.67 -27.68
C ARG A 60 20.68 10.21 -28.27
N SER A 61 19.60 10.19 -27.49
CA SER A 61 18.27 10.61 -27.94
C SER A 61 17.36 10.97 -26.76
N THR A 62 16.26 11.63 -27.07
CA THR A 62 15.17 11.87 -26.15
C THR A 62 13.91 11.23 -26.76
N PRO A 63 13.45 10.09 -26.24
CA PRO A 63 12.21 9.47 -26.70
C PRO A 63 11.01 10.39 -26.53
N ASP A 64 10.00 10.23 -27.39
CA ASP A 64 8.74 10.96 -27.24
C ASP A 64 8.04 10.49 -25.96
N ARG A 65 7.92 11.41 -25.00
CA ARG A 65 7.31 11.14 -23.69
C ARG A 65 5.85 10.70 -23.78
N SER A 66 5.11 11.10 -24.83
CA SER A 66 3.71 10.71 -25.01
C SER A 66 3.53 9.20 -25.21
N THR A 67 4.58 8.49 -25.57
CA THR A 67 4.60 7.03 -25.78
C THR A 67 5.20 6.25 -24.60
N LEU A 68 5.65 6.95 -23.56
CA LEU A 68 6.35 6.33 -22.43
C LEU A 68 5.44 6.19 -21.21
N TYR A 69 5.44 4.98 -20.65
CA TYR A 69 4.69 4.64 -19.45
C TYR A 69 5.59 3.97 -18.42
N ALA A 70 5.42 4.35 -17.18
CA ALA A 70 6.03 3.66 -16.03
C ALA A 70 5.10 2.54 -15.57
N VAL A 71 5.52 1.29 -15.79
CA VAL A 71 4.75 0.10 -15.42
C VAL A 71 4.85 -0.14 -13.92
N GLN A 72 3.71 -0.50 -13.33
CA GLN A 72 3.54 -0.72 -11.90
C GLN A 72 3.21 -2.20 -11.60
N THR A 73 2.96 -2.51 -10.35
CA THR A 73 2.45 -3.80 -9.89
C THR A 73 1.02 -3.65 -9.35
N PRO A 74 0.18 -4.73 -9.39
CA PRO A 74 0.51 -6.11 -9.79
C PRO A 74 0.60 -6.28 -11.31
N GLN A 75 1.40 -7.23 -11.77
CA GLN A 75 1.41 -7.71 -13.15
C GLN A 75 0.67 -9.06 -13.18
N CYS A 76 -0.29 -9.22 -14.08
CA CYS A 76 -1.14 -10.41 -14.13
C CYS A 76 -1.03 -11.09 -15.50
N PHE A 77 -0.96 -12.43 -15.48
CA PHE A 77 -0.73 -13.25 -16.67
C PHE A 77 -1.64 -14.47 -16.68
N ASP A 78 -2.04 -14.90 -17.88
CA ASP A 78 -2.58 -16.25 -18.07
C ASP A 78 -1.48 -17.27 -17.77
N ARG A 79 -1.77 -18.21 -16.88
CA ARG A 79 -0.81 -19.19 -16.38
C ARG A 79 -0.22 -20.03 -17.52
N THR A 80 -1.04 -20.45 -18.48
CA THR A 80 -0.61 -21.31 -19.57
C THR A 80 0.35 -20.58 -20.51
N GLN A 81 0.01 -19.34 -20.86
CA GLN A 81 0.85 -18.50 -21.69
C GLN A 81 2.17 -18.12 -20.99
N TYR A 82 2.11 -17.85 -19.69
CA TYR A 82 3.30 -17.53 -18.89
C TYR A 82 4.28 -18.70 -18.84
N LEU A 83 3.79 -19.91 -18.59
CA LEU A 83 4.63 -21.10 -18.57
C LEU A 83 5.22 -21.42 -19.97
N ALA A 84 4.46 -21.20 -21.04
CA ALA A 84 4.96 -21.34 -22.39
C ALA A 84 6.07 -20.30 -22.70
N ALA A 85 5.87 -19.03 -22.31
CA ALA A 85 6.87 -17.99 -22.46
C ALA A 85 8.19 -18.32 -21.74
N LEU A 86 8.11 -18.87 -20.53
CA LEU A 86 9.31 -19.33 -19.80
C LEU A 86 10.07 -20.45 -20.55
N GLN A 87 9.35 -21.36 -21.20
CA GLN A 87 9.98 -22.46 -21.97
C GLN A 87 10.62 -21.97 -23.26
N GLU A 88 10.13 -20.91 -23.86
CA GLU A 88 10.66 -20.29 -25.09
C GLU A 88 11.86 -19.37 -24.85
N LEU A 89 12.17 -19.10 -23.58
CA LEU A 89 13.23 -18.18 -23.18
C LEU A 89 14.60 -18.87 -23.31
N ASP A 90 15.42 -18.39 -24.21
CA ASP A 90 16.82 -18.79 -24.28
C ASP A 90 17.73 -17.98 -23.34
N ALA A 91 18.99 -18.41 -23.19
CA ALA A 91 19.91 -17.77 -22.26
C ALA A 91 20.27 -16.31 -22.62
N GLU A 92 20.16 -15.92 -23.89
CA GLU A 92 20.42 -14.55 -24.33
C GLU A 92 19.24 -13.65 -24.00
N LYS A 93 18.02 -14.08 -24.34
CA LYS A 93 16.79 -13.36 -24.00
C LYS A 93 16.59 -13.24 -22.48
N ALA A 94 16.94 -14.29 -21.72
CA ALA A 94 16.84 -14.28 -20.27
C ALA A 94 17.62 -13.13 -19.60
N ARG A 95 18.72 -12.69 -20.21
CA ARG A 95 19.52 -11.56 -19.72
C ARG A 95 18.84 -10.19 -19.96
N LEU A 96 17.89 -10.14 -20.87
CA LEU A 96 17.17 -8.91 -21.25
C LEU A 96 15.87 -8.76 -20.45
N VAL A 97 15.42 -9.79 -19.72
CA VAL A 97 14.23 -9.73 -18.89
C VAL A 97 14.47 -8.80 -17.71
N THR A 98 13.67 -7.74 -17.63
CA THR A 98 13.68 -6.77 -16.54
C THR A 98 12.51 -6.96 -15.58
N ASP A 99 11.39 -7.47 -16.10
CA ASP A 99 10.17 -7.81 -15.36
C ASP A 99 9.38 -8.88 -16.13
N ASP A 100 8.28 -9.37 -15.57
CA ASP A 100 7.46 -10.41 -16.19
C ASP A 100 6.75 -9.92 -17.48
N CYS A 101 6.47 -8.62 -17.62
CA CYS A 101 5.97 -8.06 -18.86
C CYS A 101 6.99 -8.19 -19.99
N SER A 102 8.25 -7.89 -19.74
CA SER A 102 9.32 -8.01 -20.72
C SER A 102 9.56 -9.45 -21.18
N LEU A 103 9.28 -10.45 -20.33
CA LEU A 103 9.28 -11.87 -20.73
C LEU A 103 8.24 -12.13 -21.84
N PHE A 104 7.02 -11.59 -21.69
CA PHE A 104 5.96 -11.72 -22.70
C PHE A 104 6.37 -11.05 -24.02
N GLU A 105 6.91 -9.84 -23.96
CA GLU A 105 7.35 -9.07 -25.13
C GLU A 105 8.47 -9.77 -25.89
N LEU A 106 9.48 -10.29 -25.19
CA LEU A 106 10.62 -11.03 -25.77
C LEU A 106 10.22 -12.36 -26.43
N THR A 107 9.05 -12.90 -26.05
CA THR A 107 8.48 -14.12 -26.64
C THR A 107 7.33 -13.80 -27.62
N GLY A 108 7.21 -12.54 -28.08
CA GLY A 108 6.26 -12.12 -29.09
C GLY A 108 4.81 -12.02 -28.63
N ARG A 109 4.58 -11.99 -27.33
CA ARG A 109 3.24 -11.82 -26.73
C ARG A 109 3.00 -10.38 -26.36
N SER A 110 1.72 -9.96 -26.38
CA SER A 110 1.33 -8.60 -26.02
C SER A 110 0.97 -8.50 -24.55
N VAL A 111 1.31 -7.36 -23.95
CA VAL A 111 0.89 -6.97 -22.60
C VAL A 111 -0.02 -5.76 -22.70
N GLN A 112 -1.22 -5.81 -22.10
CA GLN A 112 -2.12 -4.67 -22.04
C GLN A 112 -1.79 -3.79 -20.84
N LEU A 113 -1.56 -2.50 -21.08
CA LEU A 113 -1.46 -1.52 -20.01
C LEU A 113 -2.86 -1.06 -19.58
N THR A 114 -3.11 -1.06 -18.28
CA THR A 114 -4.31 -0.49 -17.66
C THR A 114 -3.95 0.80 -16.93
N GLN A 115 -4.97 1.59 -16.59
CA GLN A 115 -4.73 2.82 -15.83
C GLN A 115 -4.19 2.50 -14.44
N GLY A 116 -2.99 3.00 -14.14
CA GLY A 116 -2.36 2.97 -12.84
C GLY A 116 -2.67 4.22 -12.01
N ASP A 117 -2.05 4.30 -10.85
CA ASP A 117 -2.13 5.44 -9.94
C ASP A 117 -0.71 5.83 -9.49
N TYR A 118 -0.37 7.11 -9.52
CA TYR A 118 0.92 7.60 -9.03
C TYR A 118 1.14 7.35 -7.53
N ALA A 119 0.07 7.14 -6.76
CA ALA A 119 0.16 6.73 -5.37
C ALA A 119 0.51 5.24 -5.20
N ASN A 120 0.39 4.41 -6.26
CA ASN A 120 0.77 3.00 -6.26
C ASN A 120 2.30 2.87 -6.40
N LEU A 121 3.01 3.15 -5.32
CA LEU A 121 4.47 3.09 -5.27
C LEU A 121 4.94 1.69 -4.92
N LYS A 122 5.90 1.18 -5.68
CA LYS A 122 6.63 -0.04 -5.33
C LYS A 122 7.78 0.32 -4.38
N ILE A 123 7.70 -0.15 -3.14
CA ILE A 123 8.78 0.04 -2.16
C ILE A 123 9.79 -1.09 -2.38
N THR A 124 10.94 -0.75 -2.92
CA THR A 124 12.04 -1.68 -3.25
C THR A 124 13.33 -1.34 -2.52
N THR A 125 13.54 -0.08 -2.22
CA THR A 125 14.74 0.42 -1.54
C THR A 125 14.37 1.17 -0.27
N ARG A 126 15.36 1.47 0.56
CA ARG A 126 15.16 2.23 1.79
C ARG A 126 14.73 3.68 1.51
N GLU A 127 15.13 4.19 0.37
CA GLU A 127 14.81 5.55 -0.10
C GLU A 127 13.34 5.69 -0.50
N ASP A 128 12.68 4.58 -0.90
CA ASP A 128 11.26 4.55 -1.27
C ASP A 128 10.34 4.63 -0.03
N LEU A 129 10.90 4.40 1.16
CA LEU A 129 10.12 4.56 2.38
C LEU A 129 9.72 6.02 2.57
N PRO A 130 8.46 6.30 2.92
CA PRO A 130 8.05 7.66 3.24
C PRO A 130 8.99 8.22 4.30
N ARG A 131 9.76 9.25 3.94
CA ARG A 131 10.53 9.96 4.95
C ARG A 131 9.54 10.49 5.97
N PRO A 132 9.77 10.29 7.27
CA PRO A 132 8.94 10.92 8.27
C PRO A 132 9.01 12.42 8.00
N VAL A 133 7.93 12.94 7.46
CA VAL A 133 7.81 14.40 7.29
C VAL A 133 7.82 14.94 8.71
N GLN A 134 8.88 15.65 9.08
CA GLN A 134 8.91 16.49 10.27
C GLN A 134 7.98 17.70 10.03
N LYS A 135 6.71 17.43 9.83
CA LYS A 135 5.69 18.39 10.10
C LYS A 135 5.26 18.13 11.54
N GLU A 136 5.38 19.12 12.38
CA GLU A 136 4.59 19.28 13.60
C GLU A 136 3.11 19.42 13.21
N GLU A 137 2.58 18.42 12.51
CA GLU A 137 1.15 18.23 12.42
C GLU A 137 0.77 17.57 13.74
N THR A 138 -0.05 18.26 14.50
CA THR A 138 -0.85 17.67 15.56
C THR A 138 -1.63 16.52 14.93
N ARG A 139 -0.98 15.34 14.85
CA ARG A 139 -1.63 14.13 14.33
C ARG A 139 -2.71 13.78 15.32
N MET A 140 -3.95 14.09 14.97
CA MET A 140 -5.09 13.56 15.71
C MET A 140 -4.98 12.05 15.67
N ARG A 141 -4.83 11.43 16.83
CA ARG A 141 -4.88 9.99 17.01
C ARG A 141 -6.20 9.64 17.65
N ILE A 142 -6.81 8.57 17.22
CA ILE A 142 -8.07 8.09 17.76
C ILE A 142 -7.79 6.74 18.39
N GLY A 143 -8.20 6.57 19.62
CA GLY A 143 -8.19 5.30 20.32
C GLY A 143 -9.59 5.02 20.87
N HIS A 144 -9.89 3.74 21.04
CA HIS A 144 -11.12 3.25 21.63
C HIS A 144 -10.75 2.35 22.80
N GLY A 145 -11.37 2.61 23.95
CA GLY A 145 -11.22 1.78 25.13
C GLY A 145 -12.58 1.28 25.61
N TYR A 146 -12.62 0.07 26.08
CA TYR A 146 -13.82 -0.56 26.59
C TYR A 146 -13.48 -1.47 27.78
N ASP A 147 -14.13 -1.22 28.92
CA ASP A 147 -14.02 -2.08 30.08
C ASP A 147 -15.40 -2.33 30.70
N VAL A 148 -15.60 -3.51 31.27
CA VAL A 148 -16.86 -3.90 31.87
C VAL A 148 -16.63 -4.75 33.11
N HIS A 149 -17.27 -4.34 34.20
CA HIS A 149 -17.25 -5.06 35.45
C HIS A 149 -18.67 -5.32 35.97
N ARG A 150 -18.83 -6.44 36.65
CA ARG A 150 -20.10 -6.83 37.25
C ARG A 150 -20.38 -5.97 38.51
N LEU A 151 -21.61 -5.48 38.67
CA LEU A 151 -22.05 -4.83 39.91
C LEU A 151 -22.35 -5.86 40.98
N VAL A 152 -21.78 -5.67 42.17
CA VAL A 152 -21.98 -6.52 43.36
C VAL A 152 -22.26 -5.68 44.60
N GLU A 153 -22.93 -6.28 45.55
CA GLU A 153 -23.20 -5.64 46.86
C GLU A 153 -21.94 -5.57 47.72
N GLY A 154 -21.91 -4.63 48.67
CA GLY A 154 -20.80 -4.50 49.62
C GLY A 154 -19.55 -3.84 49.09
N ARG A 155 -19.57 -3.28 47.88
CA ARG A 155 -18.47 -2.49 47.29
C ARG A 155 -18.93 -1.09 46.98
N LYS A 156 -18.02 -0.13 47.06
CA LYS A 156 -18.25 1.25 46.60
C LYS A 156 -18.23 1.31 45.08
N LEU A 157 -19.06 2.13 44.50
CA LEU A 157 -19.00 2.43 43.07
C LEU A 157 -18.05 3.60 42.87
N ILE A 158 -16.88 3.32 42.24
CA ILE A 158 -15.88 4.33 41.85
C ILE A 158 -15.89 4.47 40.35
N LEU A 159 -16.02 5.69 39.85
CA LEU A 159 -15.92 5.99 38.40
C LEU A 159 -15.07 7.25 38.20
N GLY A 160 -13.94 7.10 37.48
CA GLY A 160 -12.97 8.15 37.28
C GLY A 160 -12.37 8.69 38.59
N GLY A 161 -12.17 7.81 39.57
CA GLY A 161 -11.66 8.16 40.89
C GLY A 161 -12.70 8.83 41.81
N VAL A 162 -13.97 8.98 41.40
CA VAL A 162 -15.03 9.60 42.16
C VAL A 162 -15.99 8.55 42.72
N GLU A 163 -16.22 8.58 44.03
CA GLU A 163 -17.21 7.70 44.67
C GLU A 163 -18.64 8.17 44.34
N ILE A 164 -19.40 7.29 43.68
CA ILE A 164 -20.78 7.49 43.32
C ILE A 164 -21.67 6.86 44.41
N PRO A 165 -22.58 7.59 45.02
CA PRO A 165 -23.51 7.03 46.02
C PRO A 165 -24.45 6.02 45.35
N PHE A 166 -24.16 4.75 45.48
CA PHE A 166 -24.96 3.65 44.95
C PHE A 166 -24.81 2.41 45.83
N GLU A 167 -25.83 1.57 45.89
CA GLU A 167 -25.88 0.40 46.77
C GLU A 167 -24.93 -0.74 46.35
N LYS A 168 -24.46 -0.72 45.10
CA LYS A 168 -23.55 -1.73 44.53
C LYS A 168 -22.34 -1.06 43.93
N GLY A 169 -21.21 -1.73 43.99
CA GLY A 169 -19.98 -1.31 43.33
C GLY A 169 -19.47 -2.36 42.36
N LEU A 170 -18.44 -2.01 41.58
CA LEU A 170 -17.88 -2.86 40.55
C LEU A 170 -16.99 -3.97 41.16
N LEU A 171 -17.13 -5.19 40.66
CA LEU A 171 -16.31 -6.34 41.03
C LEU A 171 -15.04 -6.33 40.19
N GLY A 172 -13.89 -6.29 40.85
CA GLY A 172 -12.58 -6.37 40.19
C GLY A 172 -11.45 -6.14 41.19
N HIS A 173 -10.24 -6.04 40.71
CA HIS A 173 -9.09 -5.69 41.52
C HIS A 173 -9.14 -4.21 41.91
N SER A 174 -8.53 -3.84 43.03
CA SER A 174 -8.56 -2.49 43.62
C SER A 174 -9.98 -1.88 43.70
N ASP A 175 -10.21 -0.73 43.13
CA ASP A 175 -11.52 -0.04 43.07
C ASP A 175 -12.39 -0.46 41.87
N ALA A 176 -11.81 -1.20 40.92
CA ALA A 176 -12.45 -1.67 39.68
C ALA A 176 -13.05 -0.51 38.85
N ASP A 177 -12.30 0.57 38.73
CA ASP A 177 -12.74 1.78 38.02
C ASP A 177 -12.74 1.57 36.50
N VAL A 178 -13.87 1.11 35.98
CA VAL A 178 -14.07 0.83 34.54
C VAL A 178 -13.88 2.07 33.67
N LEU A 179 -14.13 3.27 34.17
CA LEU A 179 -13.97 4.52 33.42
C LEU A 179 -12.46 4.80 33.23
N ALA A 180 -11.67 4.66 34.30
CA ALA A 180 -10.23 4.86 34.26
C ALA A 180 -9.57 3.84 33.31
N HIS A 181 -9.94 2.57 33.40
CA HIS A 181 -9.41 1.51 32.54
C HIS A 181 -9.78 1.76 31.06
N ALA A 182 -11.03 2.06 30.75
CA ALA A 182 -11.44 2.36 29.38
C ALA A 182 -10.72 3.59 28.79
N VAL A 183 -10.43 4.61 29.61
CA VAL A 183 -9.64 5.78 29.17
C VAL A 183 -8.19 5.38 28.92
N MET A 184 -7.60 4.56 29.80
CA MET A 184 -6.22 4.08 29.60
C MET A 184 -6.09 3.27 28.31
N ASP A 185 -7.00 2.32 28.06
CA ASP A 185 -7.03 1.53 26.83
C ASP A 185 -7.19 2.42 25.58
N ALA A 186 -8.06 3.42 25.64
CA ALA A 186 -8.23 4.37 24.54
C ALA A 186 -6.94 5.15 24.26
N VAL A 187 -6.22 5.60 25.29
CA VAL A 187 -4.96 6.33 25.16
C VAL A 187 -3.85 5.42 24.62
N LEU A 188 -3.72 4.21 25.15
CA LEU A 188 -2.74 3.22 24.70
C LEU A 188 -3.02 2.80 23.25
N GLY A 189 -4.28 2.55 22.90
CA GLY A 189 -4.71 2.24 21.55
C GLY A 189 -4.41 3.38 20.56
N ALA A 190 -4.66 4.64 20.94
CA ALA A 190 -4.29 5.81 20.13
C ALA A 190 -2.76 5.92 19.93
N ALA A 191 -1.98 5.47 20.90
CA ALA A 191 -0.51 5.43 20.84
C ALA A 191 0.03 4.18 20.15
N ALA A 192 -0.82 3.19 19.80
CA ALA A 192 -0.45 1.86 19.29
C ALA A 192 0.43 1.07 20.27
N LEU A 193 0.14 1.19 21.59
CA LEU A 193 0.89 0.54 22.68
C LEU A 193 0.18 -0.68 23.28
N GLY A 194 -0.97 -1.08 22.71
CA GLY A 194 -1.78 -2.20 23.24
C GLY A 194 -2.87 -1.72 24.21
N ASP A 195 -3.19 -2.55 25.18
CA ASP A 195 -4.15 -2.37 26.26
C ASP A 195 -3.52 -2.64 27.63
N ILE A 196 -4.29 -2.47 28.72
CA ILE A 196 -3.82 -2.72 30.10
C ILE A 196 -4.13 -4.14 30.55
#